data_56c591525468796fef297ff87c29bbdb
#
_entry.id   56c591525468796fef297ff87c29bbdb
#
_cell.length_a   1.000
_cell.length_b   1.000
_cell.length_c   1.000
_cell.angle_alpha   90.00
_cell.angle_beta   90.00
_cell.angle_gamma   90.00
#
_symmetry.space_group_name_H-M   'P 1'
#
loop_
_entity.id
_entity.type
_entity.pdbx_description
1 polymer ?
#
loop_
_entity_poly.entity_id
_entity_poly.type
_entity_poly.pdbx_seq_one_letter_code
_entity_poly.pdbx_strand_id
1 'polypeptide(L)'
;LDERENREIKKHVRITIGNADNEFYQSLIDDNPLKGTRNSHELMLRARKKFNSFIKDDLFKNRKISECLEIIDDIVKLFEESFLVIHIVTNSIDDAYKLFTVLNDRGINLTEGELLKAHTIGICSDNLSHQRTISDNWDAILKHPSKKVTDYLRWILIMLTGNNITASSVLEEYKKTVFNELISKSEIAQTVAYIRDCVERLEYISSGEWPFENNNDNKWH
;
A
#
# COMPACT_ATOMS: atom_id res chain seq x y z
N LEU A 1 -19.56 32.51 -36.22
CA LEU A 1 -20.24 31.85 -35.12
C LEU A 1 -19.39 30.67 -34.69
N ASP A 2 -18.99 30.68 -33.47
CA ASP A 2 -17.83 30.14 -32.82
C ASP A 2 -17.96 28.60 -32.63
N GLU A 3 -17.15 27.81 -33.36
CA GLU A 3 -17.01 26.34 -33.19
C GLU A 3 -16.13 25.93 -32.01
N ARG A 4 -15.89 26.84 -31.04
CA ARG A 4 -14.97 26.61 -29.91
C ARG A 4 -15.64 26.14 -28.60
N GLU A 5 -16.97 25.99 -28.56
CA GLU A 5 -17.71 25.83 -27.30
C GLU A 5 -18.09 24.41 -26.90
N ASN A 6 -17.63 23.35 -27.54
CA ASN A 6 -18.01 21.99 -27.10
C ASN A 6 -16.87 20.97 -27.16
N ARG A 7 -15.71 21.31 -26.62
CA ARG A 7 -14.73 20.28 -26.29
C ARG A 7 -15.04 19.77 -24.88
N GLU A 8 -15.83 18.70 -24.80
CA GLU A 8 -15.87 17.86 -23.59
C GLU A 8 -14.44 17.50 -23.21
N ILE A 9 -13.95 18.04 -22.09
CA ILE A 9 -12.67 17.65 -21.53
C ILE A 9 -12.83 16.20 -21.05
N LYS A 10 -12.49 15.25 -21.91
CA LYS A 10 -12.42 13.84 -21.51
C LYS A 10 -11.29 13.69 -20.50
N LYS A 11 -11.64 13.47 -19.24
CA LYS A 11 -10.68 13.11 -18.22
C LYS A 11 -10.08 11.75 -18.55
N HIS A 12 -8.77 11.70 -18.77
CA HIS A 12 -8.03 10.47 -18.92
C HIS A 12 -7.23 10.21 -17.62
N VAL A 13 -7.56 9.12 -16.94
CA VAL A 13 -6.76 8.64 -15.81
C VAL A 13 -5.41 8.15 -16.35
N ARG A 14 -4.35 8.87 -16.04
CA ARG A 14 -2.98 8.54 -16.50
C ARG A 14 -2.20 7.70 -15.50
N ILE A 15 -2.53 7.81 -14.22
CA ILE A 15 -1.85 7.10 -13.13
C ILE A 15 -2.90 6.40 -12.29
N THR A 16 -2.73 5.11 -12.14
CA THR A 16 -3.47 4.29 -11.17
C THR A 16 -2.49 3.74 -10.15
N ILE A 17 -2.91 3.72 -8.90
CA ILE A 17 -2.12 3.14 -7.80
C ILE A 17 -2.78 1.85 -7.30
N GLY A 18 -2.24 1.23 -6.25
CA GLY A 18 -2.82 0.01 -5.69
C GLY A 18 -4.30 0.16 -5.37
N ASN A 19 -5.11 -0.89 -5.64
CA ASN A 19 -6.57 -0.85 -5.58
C ASN A 19 -7.13 -0.25 -4.28
N ALA A 20 -6.48 -0.53 -3.17
CA ALA A 20 -6.90 -0.06 -1.85
C ALA A 20 -6.85 1.47 -1.65
N ASP A 21 -6.03 2.16 -2.41
CA ASP A 21 -5.79 3.60 -2.29
C ASP A 21 -6.22 4.37 -3.54
N ASN A 22 -6.53 3.67 -4.66
CA ASN A 22 -6.75 4.32 -5.95
C ASN A 22 -7.97 5.24 -5.96
N GLU A 23 -9.08 4.84 -5.36
CA GLU A 23 -10.28 5.66 -5.29
C GLU A 23 -10.00 6.97 -4.53
N PHE A 24 -9.32 6.88 -3.39
CA PHE A 24 -8.90 8.04 -2.63
C PHE A 24 -7.93 8.93 -3.42
N TYR A 25 -6.93 8.34 -4.08
CA TYR A 25 -5.98 9.06 -4.92
C TYR A 25 -6.69 9.81 -6.05
N GLN A 26 -7.62 9.18 -6.77
CA GLN A 26 -8.39 9.84 -7.83
C GLN A 26 -9.23 11.01 -7.28
N SER A 27 -9.82 10.86 -6.10
CA SER A 27 -10.56 11.93 -5.43
C SER A 27 -9.68 13.15 -5.10
N LEU A 28 -8.40 12.92 -4.79
CA LEU A 28 -7.42 14.01 -4.59
C LEU A 28 -7.11 14.73 -5.91
N ILE A 29 -6.97 13.99 -7.00
CA ILE A 29 -6.71 14.57 -8.33
C ILE A 29 -7.91 15.39 -8.80
N ASP A 30 -9.13 14.93 -8.51
CA ASP A 30 -10.38 15.59 -8.86
C ASP A 30 -10.73 16.80 -7.96
N ASP A 31 -9.84 17.15 -7.03
CA ASP A 31 -10.05 18.24 -6.06
C ASP A 31 -11.29 18.07 -5.16
N ASN A 32 -11.72 16.82 -4.99
CA ASN A 32 -12.85 16.44 -4.14
C ASN A 32 -12.48 15.26 -3.22
N PRO A 33 -11.57 15.50 -2.23
CA PRO A 33 -11.01 14.43 -1.44
C PRO A 33 -12.04 13.72 -0.58
N LEU A 34 -12.08 12.40 -0.68
CA LEU A 34 -12.83 11.54 0.22
C LEU A 34 -12.26 11.60 1.64
N LYS A 35 -13.04 11.13 2.62
CA LYS A 35 -12.54 10.98 3.98
C LYS A 35 -11.43 9.94 4.02
N GLY A 36 -10.27 10.32 4.51
CA GLY A 36 -9.14 9.40 4.70
C GLY A 36 -9.47 8.35 5.79
N THR A 37 -9.18 7.08 5.49
CA THR A 37 -9.42 5.93 6.37
C THR A 37 -8.14 5.13 6.64
N ARG A 38 -7.03 5.51 6.00
CA ARG A 38 -5.74 4.79 6.03
C ARG A 38 -4.58 5.76 6.27
N ASN A 39 -3.47 5.24 6.79
CA ASN A 39 -2.25 6.02 6.95
C ASN A 39 -1.71 6.53 5.60
N SER A 40 -1.82 5.74 4.53
CA SER A 40 -1.49 6.15 3.15
C SER A 40 -2.28 7.38 2.71
N HIS A 41 -3.57 7.47 3.04
CA HIS A 41 -4.43 8.61 2.72
C HIS A 41 -3.94 9.89 3.43
N GLU A 42 -3.54 9.79 4.70
CA GLU A 42 -2.97 10.92 5.44
C GLU A 42 -1.63 11.39 4.85
N LEU A 43 -0.79 10.44 4.42
CA LEU A 43 0.47 10.75 3.74
C LEU A 43 0.23 11.47 2.43
N MET A 44 -0.74 11.02 1.62
CA MET A 44 -1.13 11.68 0.36
C MET A 44 -1.66 13.11 0.60
N LEU A 45 -2.51 13.31 1.62
CA LEU A 45 -3.00 14.64 1.98
C LEU A 45 -1.87 15.57 2.41
N ARG A 46 -0.93 15.07 3.21
CA ARG A 46 0.26 15.84 3.62
C ARG A 46 1.15 16.19 2.43
N ALA A 47 1.39 15.24 1.54
CA ALA A 47 2.14 15.46 0.31
C ALA A 47 1.47 16.53 -0.55
N ARG A 48 0.15 16.40 -0.81
CA ARG A 48 -0.63 17.39 -1.56
C ARG A 48 -0.53 18.79 -0.95
N LYS A 49 -0.69 18.88 0.38
CA LYS A 49 -0.57 20.17 1.08
C LYS A 49 0.82 20.77 0.89
N LYS A 50 1.87 19.97 1.01
CA LYS A 50 3.26 20.41 0.82
C LYS A 50 3.52 20.87 -0.60
N PHE A 51 3.06 20.14 -1.63
CA PHE A 51 3.18 20.54 -3.02
C PHE A 51 2.41 21.84 -3.31
N ASN A 52 1.18 21.95 -2.82
CA ASN A 52 0.38 23.17 -3.00
C ASN A 52 1.04 24.40 -2.35
N SER A 53 1.60 24.28 -1.14
CA SER A 53 2.34 25.35 -0.50
C SER A 53 3.59 25.73 -1.31
N PHE A 54 4.37 24.73 -1.74
CA PHE A 54 5.56 24.97 -2.56
C PHE A 54 5.22 25.68 -3.87
N ILE A 55 4.18 25.25 -4.58
CA ILE A 55 3.76 25.90 -5.81
C ILE A 55 3.32 27.36 -5.56
N LYS A 56 2.49 27.59 -4.55
CA LYS A 56 1.94 28.92 -4.26
C LYS A 56 2.98 29.88 -3.68
N ASP A 57 3.77 29.39 -2.72
CA ASP A 57 4.61 30.25 -1.87
C ASP A 57 6.04 30.40 -2.41
N ASP A 58 6.53 29.41 -3.17
CA ASP A 58 7.88 29.41 -3.71
C ASP A 58 7.90 29.63 -5.23
N LEU A 59 7.09 28.87 -5.99
CA LEU A 59 7.13 28.97 -7.46
C LEU A 59 6.33 30.15 -8.03
N PHE A 60 5.14 30.43 -7.50
CA PHE A 60 4.22 31.42 -8.09
C PHE A 60 4.14 32.74 -7.32
N LYS A 61 4.78 32.83 -6.16
CA LYS A 61 4.72 34.03 -5.33
C LYS A 61 5.27 35.25 -6.06
N ASN A 62 4.46 36.30 -6.08
CA ASN A 62 4.80 37.60 -6.70
C ASN A 62 5.10 37.55 -8.21
N ARG A 63 4.64 36.51 -8.93
CA ARG A 63 4.83 36.38 -10.37
C ARG A 63 3.56 36.68 -11.15
N LYS A 64 3.72 37.12 -12.40
CA LYS A 64 2.60 37.28 -13.33
C LYS A 64 2.13 35.93 -13.83
N ILE A 65 0.89 35.85 -14.30
CA ILE A 65 0.29 34.62 -14.84
C ILE A 65 1.14 34.05 -16.01
N SER A 66 1.68 34.90 -16.90
CA SER A 66 2.54 34.45 -18.00
C SER A 66 3.81 33.77 -17.51
N GLU A 67 4.45 34.31 -16.47
CA GLU A 67 5.64 33.69 -15.87
C GLU A 67 5.32 32.35 -15.18
N CYS A 68 4.14 32.25 -14.57
CA CYS A 68 3.68 30.98 -13.97
C CYS A 68 3.42 29.91 -15.04
N LEU A 69 2.87 30.31 -16.20
CA LEU A 69 2.64 29.38 -17.32
C LEU A 69 3.97 28.90 -17.91
N GLU A 70 4.96 29.78 -18.08
CA GLU A 70 6.30 29.40 -18.53
C GLU A 70 6.94 28.36 -17.58
N ILE A 71 6.83 28.56 -16.26
CA ILE A 71 7.33 27.60 -15.26
C ILE A 71 6.62 26.24 -15.40
N ILE A 72 5.31 26.23 -15.63
CA ILE A 72 4.57 25.00 -15.84
C ILE A 72 5.05 24.26 -17.10
N ASP A 73 5.22 25.00 -18.19
CA ASP A 73 5.72 24.45 -19.46
C ASP A 73 7.14 23.87 -19.29
N ASP A 74 8.02 24.55 -18.56
CA ASP A 74 9.37 24.06 -18.27
C ASP A 74 9.35 22.78 -17.41
N ILE A 75 8.45 22.70 -16.41
CA ILE A 75 8.28 21.50 -15.62
C ILE A 75 7.76 20.33 -16.49
N VAL A 76 6.79 20.58 -17.36
CA VAL A 76 6.26 19.57 -18.29
C VAL A 76 7.37 19.07 -19.22
N LYS A 77 8.13 19.96 -19.84
CA LYS A 77 9.28 19.62 -20.69
C LYS A 77 10.33 18.80 -19.94
N LEU A 78 10.65 19.18 -18.68
CA LEU A 78 11.57 18.43 -17.85
C LEU A 78 11.09 16.98 -17.66
N PHE A 79 9.79 16.76 -17.41
CA PHE A 79 9.22 15.42 -17.29
C PHE A 79 9.24 14.64 -18.61
N GLU A 80 8.97 15.30 -19.74
CA GLU A 80 8.92 14.65 -21.05
C GLU A 80 10.31 14.33 -21.63
N GLU A 81 11.29 15.20 -21.39
CA GLU A 81 12.61 15.12 -22.06
C GLU A 81 13.71 14.56 -21.16
N SER A 82 13.61 14.72 -19.83
CA SER A 82 14.70 14.41 -18.89
C SER A 82 14.41 13.24 -17.96
N PHE A 83 13.18 12.77 -17.87
CA PHE A 83 12.85 11.60 -17.05
C PHE A 83 13.01 10.31 -17.87
N LEU A 84 13.85 9.43 -17.36
CA LEU A 84 14.00 8.08 -17.91
C LEU A 84 13.25 7.06 -17.08
N VAL A 85 12.46 6.24 -17.74
CA VAL A 85 11.75 5.10 -17.13
C VAL A 85 12.37 3.81 -17.63
N ILE A 86 12.75 2.94 -16.70
CA ILE A 86 13.20 1.59 -17.02
C ILE A 86 12.03 0.64 -16.80
N HIS A 87 11.55 0.03 -17.89
CA HIS A 87 10.52 -1.00 -17.85
C HIS A 87 11.17 -2.38 -17.91
N ILE A 88 11.11 -3.13 -16.80
CA ILE A 88 11.66 -4.49 -16.70
C ILE A 88 10.50 -5.48 -16.72
N VAL A 89 10.52 -6.41 -17.66
CA VAL A 89 9.58 -7.51 -17.76
C VAL A 89 10.31 -8.80 -17.37
N THR A 90 9.72 -9.58 -16.48
CA THR A 90 10.21 -10.88 -16.05
C THR A 90 9.10 -11.90 -16.11
N ASN A 91 9.44 -13.14 -16.45
CA ASN A 91 8.50 -14.26 -16.49
C ASN A 91 8.38 -14.99 -15.14
N SER A 92 9.20 -14.60 -14.17
CA SER A 92 9.24 -15.19 -12.84
C SER A 92 8.89 -14.13 -11.79
N ILE A 93 7.94 -14.48 -10.92
CA ILE A 93 7.57 -13.63 -9.77
C ILE A 93 8.73 -13.53 -8.78
N ASP A 94 9.50 -14.60 -8.59
CA ASP A 94 10.67 -14.60 -7.72
C ASP A 94 11.78 -13.67 -8.24
N ASP A 95 11.99 -13.63 -9.56
CA ASP A 95 12.95 -12.72 -10.17
C ASP A 95 12.48 -11.27 -10.12
N ALA A 96 11.18 -11.02 -10.36
CA ALA A 96 10.58 -9.69 -10.17
C ALA A 96 10.80 -9.21 -8.73
N TYR A 97 10.62 -10.10 -7.78
CA TYR A 97 10.78 -9.84 -6.37
C TYR A 97 12.23 -9.53 -5.98
N LYS A 98 13.20 -10.35 -6.44
CA LYS A 98 14.63 -10.11 -6.22
C LYS A 98 15.08 -8.78 -6.81
N LEU A 99 14.67 -8.50 -8.06
CA LEU A 99 14.95 -7.23 -8.71
C LEU A 99 14.37 -6.05 -7.94
N PHE A 100 13.10 -6.18 -7.50
CA PHE A 100 12.43 -5.14 -6.74
C PHE A 100 13.14 -4.87 -5.41
N THR A 101 13.57 -5.91 -4.70
CA THR A 101 14.31 -5.78 -3.43
C THR A 101 15.67 -5.09 -3.66
N VAL A 102 16.42 -5.49 -4.69
CA VAL A 102 17.72 -4.89 -5.01
C VAL A 102 17.59 -3.44 -5.45
N LEU A 103 16.57 -3.11 -6.26
CA LEU A 103 16.35 -1.73 -6.74
C LEU A 103 15.90 -0.81 -5.62
N ASN A 104 15.13 -1.32 -4.64
CA ASN A 104 14.64 -0.56 -3.50
C ASN A 104 15.63 -0.43 -2.33
N ASP A 105 16.79 -1.10 -2.37
CA ASP A 105 17.83 -1.01 -1.33
C ASP A 105 18.36 0.44 -1.11
N ARG A 106 18.09 1.33 -2.05
CA ARG A 106 18.40 2.77 -1.96
C ARG A 106 17.21 3.67 -1.60
N GLY A 107 16.02 3.10 -1.35
CA GLY A 107 14.78 3.82 -1.07
C GLY A 107 14.10 3.39 0.22
N ILE A 108 12.76 3.42 0.23
CA ILE A 108 11.95 2.87 1.32
C ILE A 108 11.81 1.37 1.06
N ASN A 109 12.47 0.55 1.87
CA ASN A 109 12.36 -0.90 1.78
C ASN A 109 10.92 -1.35 2.03
N LEU A 110 10.48 -2.38 1.27
CA LEU A 110 9.24 -3.06 1.58
C LEU A 110 9.31 -3.71 2.96
N THR A 111 8.21 -3.66 3.65
CA THR A 111 8.07 -4.32 4.94
C THR A 111 7.84 -5.82 4.75
N GLU A 112 8.14 -6.62 5.78
CA GLU A 112 7.88 -8.06 5.79
C GLU A 112 6.43 -8.41 5.38
N GLY A 113 5.48 -7.60 5.84
CA GLY A 113 4.06 -7.77 5.48
C GLY A 113 3.77 -7.52 4.00
N GLU A 114 4.36 -6.48 3.40
CA GLU A 114 4.21 -6.19 1.96
C GLU A 114 4.86 -7.28 1.11
N LEU A 115 5.97 -7.81 1.57
CA LEU A 115 6.68 -8.90 0.93
C LEU A 115 5.86 -10.21 0.98
N LEU A 116 5.23 -10.52 2.11
CA LEU A 116 4.33 -11.66 2.26
C LEU A 116 3.06 -11.50 1.41
N LYS A 117 2.50 -10.29 1.32
CA LYS A 117 1.40 -10.00 0.40
C LYS A 117 1.78 -10.33 -1.04
N ALA A 118 2.91 -9.83 -1.52
CA ALA A 118 3.37 -10.08 -2.88
C ALA A 118 3.59 -11.58 -3.13
N HIS A 119 4.21 -12.28 -2.20
CA HIS A 119 4.46 -13.72 -2.27
C HIS A 119 3.15 -14.53 -2.37
N THR A 120 2.19 -14.30 -1.46
CA THR A 120 0.94 -15.05 -1.42
C THR A 120 0.03 -14.79 -2.62
N ILE A 121 -0.01 -13.53 -3.12
CA ILE A 121 -0.70 -13.19 -4.37
C ILE A 121 -0.04 -13.91 -5.56
N GLY A 122 1.29 -13.95 -5.58
CA GLY A 122 2.05 -14.60 -6.63
C GLY A 122 1.75 -16.09 -6.76
N ILE A 123 1.67 -16.84 -5.66
CA ILE A 123 1.30 -18.25 -5.67
C ILE A 123 -0.09 -18.47 -6.29
N CYS A 124 -1.00 -17.52 -6.11
CA CYS A 124 -2.38 -17.58 -6.61
C CYS A 124 -2.56 -16.86 -7.96
N SER A 125 -1.51 -16.66 -8.76
CA SER A 125 -1.50 -15.85 -9.98
C SER A 125 -2.53 -16.26 -11.05
N ASP A 126 -2.96 -17.50 -11.08
CA ASP A 126 -3.94 -18.05 -12.02
C ASP A 126 -5.41 -17.95 -11.54
N ASN A 127 -5.67 -17.45 -10.32
CA ASN A 127 -7.01 -17.36 -9.75
C ASN A 127 -7.31 -15.95 -9.22
N LEU A 128 -7.96 -15.13 -10.05
CA LEU A 128 -8.31 -13.73 -9.73
C LEU A 128 -9.19 -13.59 -8.48
N SER A 129 -10.08 -14.56 -8.21
CA SER A 129 -10.93 -14.52 -7.01
C SER A 129 -10.10 -14.68 -5.74
N HIS A 130 -9.20 -15.67 -5.71
CA HIS A 130 -8.31 -15.88 -4.57
C HIS A 130 -7.35 -14.69 -4.41
N GLN A 131 -6.79 -14.15 -5.50
CA GLN A 131 -5.94 -12.97 -5.44
C GLN A 131 -6.64 -11.77 -4.79
N ARG A 132 -7.90 -11.50 -5.16
CA ARG A 132 -8.68 -10.41 -4.55
C ARG A 132 -8.88 -10.64 -3.05
N THR A 133 -9.35 -11.82 -2.67
CA THR A 133 -9.56 -12.17 -1.25
C THR A 133 -8.26 -12.05 -0.44
N ILE A 134 -7.14 -12.55 -0.97
CA ILE A 134 -5.82 -12.44 -0.35
C ILE A 134 -5.40 -10.96 -0.24
N SER A 135 -5.55 -10.19 -1.33
CA SER A 135 -5.20 -8.77 -1.34
C SER A 135 -6.00 -7.98 -0.30
N ASP A 136 -7.32 -8.18 -0.23
CA ASP A 136 -8.20 -7.47 0.70
C ASP A 136 -7.84 -7.77 2.16
N ASN A 137 -7.54 -9.04 2.48
CA ASN A 137 -7.10 -9.42 3.82
C ASN A 137 -5.73 -8.80 4.18
N TRP A 138 -4.76 -8.83 3.24
CA TRP A 138 -3.48 -8.16 3.46
C TRP A 138 -3.63 -6.64 3.59
N ASP A 139 -4.51 -6.02 2.83
CA ASP A 139 -4.78 -4.59 2.96
C ASP A 139 -5.34 -4.22 4.33
N ALA A 140 -6.17 -5.09 4.90
CA ALA A 140 -6.66 -4.93 6.27
C ALA A 140 -5.53 -5.07 7.31
N ILE A 141 -4.57 -5.98 7.10
CA ILE A 141 -3.39 -6.14 7.96
C ILE A 141 -2.47 -4.91 7.83
N LEU A 142 -2.17 -4.50 6.60
CA LEU A 142 -1.20 -3.44 6.29
C LEU A 142 -1.71 -2.02 6.57
N LYS A 143 -2.98 -1.84 6.97
CA LYS A 143 -3.48 -0.54 7.44
C LYS A 143 -2.79 -0.05 8.72
N HIS A 144 -2.22 -0.97 9.49
CA HIS A 144 -1.48 -0.66 10.72
C HIS A 144 -0.04 -0.20 10.43
N PRO A 145 0.62 0.49 11.39
CA PRO A 145 2.02 0.89 11.22
C PRO A 145 2.95 -0.31 10.96
N SER A 146 3.87 -0.19 10.02
CA SER A 146 4.72 -1.28 9.53
C SER A 146 5.45 -2.05 10.64
N LYS A 147 6.01 -1.35 11.63
CA LYS A 147 6.69 -1.98 12.78
C LYS A 147 5.74 -2.88 13.56
N LYS A 148 4.51 -2.39 13.80
CA LYS A 148 3.46 -3.11 14.53
C LYS A 148 3.03 -4.36 13.77
N VAL A 149 2.88 -4.24 12.45
CA VAL A 149 2.57 -5.38 11.57
C VAL A 149 3.66 -6.45 11.65
N THR A 150 4.93 -6.07 11.55
CA THR A 150 6.05 -7.02 11.65
C THR A 150 6.06 -7.74 13.00
N ASP A 151 5.83 -7.02 14.11
CA ASP A 151 5.76 -7.62 15.45
C ASP A 151 4.56 -8.59 15.55
N TYR A 152 3.39 -8.23 15.03
CA TYR A 152 2.22 -9.12 15.04
C TYR A 152 2.43 -10.37 14.20
N LEU A 153 2.95 -10.23 12.99
CA LEU A 153 3.28 -11.37 12.14
C LEU A 153 4.28 -12.30 12.82
N ARG A 154 5.28 -11.75 13.49
CA ARG A 154 6.25 -12.53 14.27
C ARG A 154 5.59 -13.31 15.41
N TRP A 155 4.73 -12.68 16.19
CA TRP A 155 4.04 -13.34 17.31
C TRP A 155 3.08 -14.42 16.84
N ILE A 156 2.36 -14.18 15.75
CA ILE A 156 1.49 -15.19 15.12
C ILE A 156 2.32 -16.38 14.67
N LEU A 157 3.46 -16.15 14.04
CA LEU A 157 4.33 -17.22 13.57
C LEU A 157 4.93 -18.04 14.73
N ILE A 158 5.34 -17.38 15.83
CA ILE A 158 5.77 -18.04 17.06
C ILE A 158 4.63 -18.93 17.63
N MET A 159 3.41 -18.40 17.66
CA MET A 159 2.23 -19.15 18.11
C MET A 159 1.96 -20.39 17.25
N LEU A 160 2.10 -20.26 15.92
CA LEU A 160 1.85 -21.36 14.98
C LEU A 160 2.94 -22.43 14.99
N THR A 161 4.20 -22.05 15.20
CA THR A 161 5.35 -22.94 15.03
C THR A 161 5.99 -23.39 16.35
N GLY A 162 5.79 -22.64 17.44
CA GLY A 162 6.49 -22.84 18.70
C GLY A 162 7.98 -22.43 18.67
N ASN A 163 8.46 -21.88 17.55
CA ASN A 163 9.87 -21.53 17.36
C ASN A 163 10.15 -20.09 17.76
N ASN A 164 11.37 -19.81 18.19
CA ASN A 164 11.81 -18.43 18.43
C ASN A 164 12.18 -17.77 17.09
N ILE A 165 11.41 -16.76 16.71
CA ILE A 165 11.51 -16.07 15.41
C ILE A 165 12.04 -14.64 15.64
N THR A 166 13.06 -14.24 14.85
CA THR A 166 13.54 -12.84 14.85
C THR A 166 12.74 -12.00 13.86
N ALA A 167 12.70 -10.67 14.03
CA ALA A 167 11.98 -9.79 13.11
C ALA A 167 12.50 -9.90 11.66
N SER A 168 13.81 -10.07 11.50
CA SER A 168 14.44 -10.20 10.17
C SER A 168 14.25 -11.55 9.47
N SER A 169 13.74 -12.56 10.17
CA SER A 169 13.51 -13.89 9.61
C SER A 169 12.03 -14.20 9.35
N VAL A 170 11.13 -13.26 9.63
CA VAL A 170 9.67 -13.44 9.53
C VAL A 170 9.27 -13.90 8.12
N LEU A 171 9.72 -13.22 7.09
CA LEU A 171 9.39 -13.53 5.70
C LEU A 171 9.78 -14.97 5.33
N GLU A 172 11.05 -15.30 5.54
CA GLU A 172 11.58 -16.60 5.14
C GLU A 172 10.96 -17.75 5.93
N GLU A 173 10.69 -17.55 7.22
CA GLU A 173 10.02 -18.55 8.02
C GLU A 173 8.55 -18.73 7.63
N TYR A 174 7.82 -17.68 7.28
CA TYR A 174 6.46 -17.80 6.72
C TYR A 174 6.45 -18.56 5.40
N LYS A 175 7.38 -18.28 4.48
CA LYS A 175 7.51 -18.99 3.21
C LYS A 175 7.81 -20.46 3.41
N LYS A 176 8.65 -20.78 4.38
CA LYS A 176 9.09 -22.15 4.66
C LYS A 176 8.04 -22.98 5.38
N THR A 177 7.31 -22.39 6.34
CA THR A 177 6.46 -23.15 7.27
C THR A 177 4.98 -23.01 7.00
N VAL A 178 4.53 -21.82 6.58
CA VAL A 178 3.11 -21.49 6.45
C VAL A 178 2.69 -21.44 4.97
N PHE A 179 3.46 -20.79 4.12
CA PHE A 179 3.18 -20.61 2.69
C PHE A 179 4.13 -21.42 1.81
N ASN A 180 4.41 -22.64 2.19
CA ASN A 180 5.29 -23.54 1.44
C ASN A 180 4.60 -24.07 0.16
N GLU A 181 5.36 -24.73 -0.71
CA GLU A 181 4.89 -25.26 -2.00
C GLU A 181 3.80 -26.35 -1.88
N LEU A 182 3.59 -26.92 -0.69
CA LEU A 182 2.62 -27.98 -0.45
C LEU A 182 1.22 -27.46 -0.13
N ILE A 183 1.08 -26.18 0.21
CA ILE A 183 -0.19 -25.59 0.58
C ILE A 183 -1.05 -25.32 -0.67
N SER A 184 -2.33 -25.66 -0.62
CA SER A 184 -3.26 -25.35 -1.71
C SER A 184 -3.61 -23.85 -1.75
N LYS A 185 -3.99 -23.33 -2.93
CA LYS A 185 -4.35 -21.93 -3.12
C LYS A 185 -5.56 -21.50 -2.27
N SER A 186 -6.49 -22.40 -2.03
CA SER A 186 -7.64 -22.16 -1.14
C SER A 186 -7.20 -22.02 0.31
N GLU A 187 -6.27 -22.88 0.75
CA GLU A 187 -5.70 -22.81 2.10
C GLU A 187 -4.89 -21.54 2.32
N ILE A 188 -4.18 -21.04 1.29
CA ILE A 188 -3.48 -19.75 1.38
C ILE A 188 -4.47 -18.62 1.70
N ALA A 189 -5.60 -18.56 0.97
CA ALA A 189 -6.60 -17.52 1.21
C ALA A 189 -7.20 -17.61 2.61
N GLN A 190 -7.47 -18.82 3.10
CA GLN A 190 -7.97 -19.08 4.46
C GLN A 190 -6.91 -18.71 5.53
N THR A 191 -5.65 -19.05 5.28
CA THR A 191 -4.55 -18.75 6.19
C THR A 191 -4.32 -17.24 6.30
N VAL A 192 -4.37 -16.51 5.19
CA VAL A 192 -4.25 -15.05 5.23
C VAL A 192 -5.43 -14.40 5.96
N ALA A 193 -6.65 -14.92 5.78
CA ALA A 193 -7.82 -14.49 6.55
C ALA A 193 -7.65 -14.76 8.05
N TYR A 194 -7.13 -15.93 8.42
CA TYR A 194 -6.82 -16.26 9.82
C TYR A 194 -5.75 -15.32 10.41
N ILE A 195 -4.70 -15.01 9.66
CA ILE A 195 -3.66 -14.04 10.09
C ILE A 195 -4.30 -12.67 10.32
N ARG A 196 -5.18 -12.20 9.43
CA ARG A 196 -5.93 -10.95 9.61
C ARG A 196 -6.70 -10.94 10.93
N ASP A 197 -7.46 -12.00 11.20
CA ASP A 197 -8.25 -12.13 12.43
C ASP A 197 -7.36 -12.12 13.69
N CYS A 198 -6.18 -12.76 13.60
CA CYS A 198 -5.20 -12.71 14.68
C CYS A 198 -4.64 -11.29 14.89
N VAL A 199 -4.33 -10.57 13.80
CA VAL A 199 -3.86 -9.17 13.88
C VAL A 199 -4.92 -8.27 14.52
N GLU A 200 -6.19 -8.42 14.15
CA GLU A 200 -7.29 -7.67 14.75
C GLU A 200 -7.42 -7.93 16.26
N ARG A 201 -7.31 -9.19 16.68
CA ARG A 201 -7.32 -9.55 18.11
C ARG A 201 -6.13 -8.99 18.88
N LEU A 202 -4.93 -9.05 18.28
CA LEU A 202 -3.73 -8.46 18.86
C LEU A 202 -3.84 -6.94 18.98
N GLU A 203 -4.53 -6.28 18.04
CA GLU A 203 -4.81 -4.86 18.11
C GLU A 203 -5.72 -4.52 19.29
N TYR A 204 -6.81 -5.25 19.50
CA TYR A 204 -7.66 -5.09 20.67
C TYR A 204 -6.89 -5.29 22.00
N ILE A 205 -6.08 -6.31 22.08
CA ILE A 205 -5.24 -6.56 23.28
C ILE A 205 -4.27 -5.39 23.49
N SER A 206 -3.64 -4.90 22.42
CA SER A 206 -2.63 -3.84 22.51
C SER A 206 -3.23 -2.45 22.80
N SER A 207 -4.47 -2.19 22.38
CA SER A 207 -5.20 -0.94 22.67
C SER A 207 -5.87 -0.94 24.03
N GLY A 208 -5.96 -2.10 24.68
CA GLY A 208 -6.74 -2.27 25.91
C GLY A 208 -8.26 -2.26 25.68
N GLU A 209 -8.70 -2.31 24.44
CA GLU A 209 -10.11 -2.42 24.07
C GLU A 209 -10.52 -3.89 24.05
N TRP A 210 -11.61 -4.21 24.76
CA TRP A 210 -12.15 -5.56 24.77
C TRP A 210 -13.23 -5.68 23.72
N PRO A 211 -13.12 -6.64 22.74
CA PRO A 211 -14.03 -6.73 21.61
C PRO A 211 -15.39 -7.34 21.94
N PHE A 212 -15.57 -7.83 23.16
CA PHE A 212 -16.81 -8.45 23.58
C PHE A 212 -17.65 -7.45 24.39
N GLU A 213 -18.99 -7.51 24.28
CA GLU A 213 -19.91 -6.66 25.03
C GLU A 213 -19.53 -6.63 26.51
N ASN A 214 -19.46 -5.43 27.06
CA ASN A 214 -19.18 -5.17 28.46
C ASN A 214 -20.27 -5.82 29.35
N ASN A 215 -20.08 -7.07 29.72
CA ASN A 215 -20.58 -7.49 31.02
C ASN A 215 -19.70 -6.80 32.06
N ASN A 216 -20.30 -5.93 32.87
CA ASN A 216 -19.65 -5.07 33.86
C ASN A 216 -18.74 -5.79 34.90
N ASP A 217 -18.56 -7.09 34.77
CA ASP A 217 -17.83 -7.95 35.70
C ASP A 217 -16.40 -8.32 35.26
N ASN A 218 -15.95 -7.89 34.07
CA ASN A 218 -14.61 -8.25 33.56
C ASN A 218 -13.65 -7.05 33.57
N LYS A 219 -13.42 -6.46 34.73
CA LYS A 219 -12.21 -5.67 34.97
C LYS A 219 -11.08 -6.64 35.29
N TRP A 220 -10.17 -6.82 34.33
CA TRP A 220 -8.87 -7.41 34.62
C TRP A 220 -8.10 -6.46 35.54
N HIS A 221 -7.85 -6.88 36.76
CA HIS A 221 -6.96 -6.22 37.73
C HIS A 221 -5.52 -6.69 37.52
#